data_576c2e6699028729644940059b5f30ab
#
_entry.id   576c2e6699028729644940059b5f30ab
#
_cell.length_a   1.000
_cell.length_b   1.000
_cell.length_c   1.000
_cell.angle_alpha   90.00
_cell.angle_beta   90.00
_cell.angle_gamma   90.00
#
_symmetry.space_group_name_H-M   'P 1'
#
loop_
_entity.id
_entity.type
_entity.pdbx_description
1 polymer ?
#
loop_
_entity_poly.entity_id
_entity_poly.type
_entity_poly.pdbx_seq_one_letter_code
_entity_poly.pdbx_strand_id
1 'polypeptide(L)'
;MHKLIENQVRISVRNLVEFILRSGDIDNRHSTKAQYDAMQIGSRLHRKIQGSMPGTYKAEVSLKHTAHYRDVEILLEGRADGIITPDEKSVREEQANLLYQAKTDENVSAEISFIIDEIKVIRQDMEKLDSAAQVHIAQALCYAYMYARALNTKAAGVTEENEEKKRLCIGIQITYCHPETEEIKRFLKVYTFKEIKEEFDHYIXXXXX
;
A
#
# COMPACT_ATOMS: atom_id res chain seq x y z
N MET A 1 3.97 -36.45 -4.19
CA MET A 1 2.71 -36.37 -4.96
C MET A 1 2.40 -34.91 -5.21
N HIS A 2 2.73 -34.38 -6.42
CA HIS A 2 2.40 -33.01 -6.80
C HIS A 2 0.89 -32.93 -7.08
N LYS A 3 0.18 -32.25 -6.19
CA LYS A 3 -1.22 -31.92 -6.42
C LYS A 3 -1.25 -30.87 -7.53
N LEU A 4 -1.73 -31.22 -8.68
CA LEU A 4 -1.98 -30.26 -9.76
C LEU A 4 -3.03 -29.26 -9.25
N ILE A 5 -2.60 -28.02 -9.01
CA ILE A 5 -3.53 -26.95 -8.65
C ILE A 5 -4.16 -26.51 -9.98
N GLU A 6 -5.36 -27.01 -10.24
CA GLU A 6 -6.08 -26.75 -11.50
C GLU A 6 -6.59 -25.31 -11.60
N ASN A 7 -6.76 -24.62 -10.46
CA ASN A 7 -7.36 -23.29 -10.40
C ASN A 7 -6.39 -22.28 -9.76
N GLN A 8 -5.44 -21.78 -10.55
CA GLN A 8 -4.54 -20.71 -10.11
C GLN A 8 -4.81 -19.44 -10.90
N VAL A 9 -5.01 -18.34 -10.19
CA VAL A 9 -5.17 -17.00 -10.76
C VAL A 9 -3.96 -16.15 -10.36
N ARG A 10 -3.34 -15.50 -11.33
CA ARG A 10 -2.24 -14.56 -11.09
C ARG A 10 -2.72 -13.15 -11.40
N ILE A 11 -2.60 -12.25 -10.45
CA ILE A 11 -3.09 -10.87 -10.60
C ILE A 11 -2.17 -9.89 -9.87
N SER A 12 -1.99 -8.71 -10.44
CA SER A 12 -1.28 -7.63 -9.75
C SER A 12 -2.21 -6.96 -8.72
N VAL A 13 -1.62 -6.39 -7.66
CA VAL A 13 -2.36 -5.61 -6.65
C VAL A 13 -3.16 -4.50 -7.34
N ARG A 14 -2.53 -3.78 -8.27
CA ARG A 14 -3.18 -2.69 -9.00
C ARG A 14 -4.44 -3.19 -9.73
N ASN A 15 -4.30 -4.27 -10.51
CA ASN A 15 -5.42 -4.82 -11.28
C ASN A 15 -6.52 -5.33 -10.35
N LEU A 16 -6.17 -5.94 -9.22
CA LEU A 16 -7.14 -6.41 -8.23
C LEU A 16 -7.99 -5.23 -7.71
N VAL A 17 -7.34 -4.17 -7.20
CA VAL A 17 -8.08 -3.06 -6.59
C VAL A 17 -8.86 -2.25 -7.64
N GLU A 18 -8.32 -2.09 -8.84
CA GLU A 18 -9.04 -1.45 -9.95
C GLU A 18 -10.27 -2.26 -10.35
N PHE A 19 -10.19 -3.58 -10.31
CA PHE A 19 -11.32 -4.47 -10.62
C PHE A 19 -12.43 -4.37 -9.57
N ILE A 20 -12.07 -4.50 -8.28
CA ILE A 20 -13.06 -4.55 -7.19
C ILE A 20 -13.65 -3.18 -6.85
N LEU A 21 -12.90 -2.10 -7.10
CA LEU A 21 -13.32 -0.72 -6.78
C LEU A 21 -13.68 0.06 -8.05
N ARG A 22 -14.15 -0.63 -9.10
CA ARG A 22 -14.57 0.04 -10.33
C ARG A 22 -15.67 1.05 -10.05
N SER A 23 -15.29 2.31 -10.10
CA SER A 23 -16.22 3.43 -10.11
C SER A 23 -16.14 4.12 -11.48
N GLY A 24 -16.98 3.69 -12.40
CA GLY A 24 -17.18 4.38 -13.69
C GLY A 24 -16.04 4.26 -14.71
N ASP A 25 -16.41 4.35 -15.93
CA ASP A 25 -15.66 4.58 -17.17
C ASP A 25 -14.36 3.78 -17.40
N ILE A 26 -14.52 2.71 -18.15
CA ILE A 26 -13.38 2.00 -18.77
C ILE A 26 -12.91 2.86 -19.96
N ASP A 27 -11.90 3.68 -19.73
CA ASP A 27 -11.28 4.43 -20.80
C ASP A 27 -10.27 3.53 -21.54
N ASN A 28 -10.75 2.90 -22.60
CA ASN A 28 -9.97 2.03 -23.48
C ASN A 28 -9.21 2.84 -24.54
N ARG A 29 -8.72 4.02 -24.20
CA ARG A 29 -7.95 4.83 -25.14
C ARG A 29 -6.61 4.19 -25.45
N HIS A 30 -6.31 4.08 -26.73
CA HIS A 30 -5.01 3.65 -27.21
C HIS A 30 -3.91 4.61 -26.71
N SER A 31 -2.73 4.03 -26.43
CA SER A 31 -1.57 4.79 -25.98
C SER A 31 -1.23 5.90 -26.96
N THR A 32 -1.35 7.13 -26.50
CA THR A 32 -0.99 8.32 -27.28
C THR A 32 0.39 8.84 -26.83
N LYS A 33 0.97 9.73 -27.63
CA LYS A 33 2.21 10.43 -27.25
C LYS A 33 2.02 11.15 -25.91
N ALA A 34 0.85 11.77 -25.70
CA ALA A 34 0.53 12.45 -24.44
C ALA A 34 0.57 11.50 -23.23
N GLN A 35 0.09 10.27 -23.41
CA GLN A 35 0.16 9.24 -22.35
C GLN A 35 1.60 8.81 -22.06
N TYR A 36 2.42 8.67 -23.10
CA TYR A 36 3.83 8.35 -22.94
C TYR A 36 4.57 9.45 -22.19
N ASP A 37 4.35 10.71 -22.56
CA ASP A 37 4.95 11.86 -21.88
C ASP A 37 4.49 11.93 -20.42
N ALA A 38 3.21 11.67 -20.15
CA ALA A 38 2.66 11.62 -18.77
C ALA A 38 3.33 10.52 -17.94
N MET A 39 3.57 9.35 -18.56
CA MET A 39 4.24 8.23 -17.88
C MET A 39 5.70 8.56 -17.55
N GLN A 40 6.40 9.25 -18.47
CA GLN A 40 7.79 9.70 -18.24
C GLN A 40 7.86 10.70 -17.08
N ILE A 41 6.94 11.68 -17.06
CA ILE A 41 6.85 12.67 -15.97
C ILE A 41 6.56 11.95 -14.64
N GLY A 42 5.62 11.02 -14.65
CA GLY A 42 5.27 10.22 -13.46
C GLY A 42 6.47 9.49 -12.91
N SER A 43 7.20 8.76 -13.76
CA SER A 43 8.40 8.00 -13.37
C SER A 43 9.49 8.91 -12.79
N ARG A 44 9.70 10.08 -13.41
CA ARG A 44 10.67 11.07 -12.95
C ARG A 44 10.31 11.57 -11.55
N LEU A 45 9.05 11.93 -11.34
CA LEU A 45 8.56 12.47 -10.06
C LEU A 45 8.61 11.41 -8.96
N HIS A 46 8.26 10.15 -9.26
CA HIS A 46 8.40 9.04 -8.31
C HIS A 46 9.85 8.96 -7.81
N ARG A 47 10.81 8.90 -8.73
CA ARG A 47 12.24 8.81 -8.37
C ARG A 47 12.71 10.03 -7.56
N LYS A 48 12.23 11.24 -7.92
CA LYS A 48 12.56 12.47 -7.21
C LYS A 48 12.05 12.43 -5.77
N ILE A 49 10.80 12.02 -5.58
CA ILE A 49 10.19 11.90 -4.25
C ILE A 49 10.93 10.83 -3.43
N GLN A 50 11.14 9.64 -3.99
CA GLN A 50 11.85 8.54 -3.34
C GLN A 50 13.27 8.96 -2.93
N GLY A 51 13.99 9.68 -3.80
CA GLY A 51 15.35 10.17 -3.53
C GLY A 51 15.42 11.26 -2.47
N SER A 52 14.31 11.95 -2.18
CA SER A 52 14.25 12.98 -1.14
C SER A 52 13.93 12.41 0.25
N MET A 53 13.64 11.12 0.33
CA MET A 53 13.21 10.46 1.58
C MET A 53 14.44 10.08 2.42
N PRO A 54 14.28 9.94 3.77
CA PRO A 54 15.37 9.52 4.65
C PRO A 54 15.96 8.16 4.27
N GLY A 55 17.17 7.88 4.77
CA GLY A 55 17.91 6.65 4.47
C GLY A 55 17.24 5.34 4.86
N THR A 56 16.28 5.41 5.77
CA THR A 56 15.46 4.23 6.17
C THR A 56 14.34 3.91 5.17
N TYR A 57 14.10 4.78 4.19
CA TYR A 57 13.09 4.59 3.15
C TYR A 57 13.57 3.52 2.16
N LYS A 58 12.78 2.47 2.00
CA LYS A 58 13.03 1.43 1.00
C LYS A 58 12.15 1.69 -0.21
N ALA A 59 12.75 2.08 -1.33
CA ALA A 59 12.03 2.35 -2.57
C ALA A 59 11.84 1.07 -3.39
N GLU A 60 10.72 1.00 -4.11
CA GLU A 60 10.46 -0.02 -5.13
C GLU A 60 10.53 -1.45 -4.58
N VAL A 61 9.80 -1.73 -3.51
CA VAL A 61 9.84 -3.05 -2.83
C VAL A 61 8.89 -4.03 -3.52
N SER A 62 9.45 -5.05 -4.15
CA SER A 62 8.68 -6.13 -4.80
C SER A 62 8.08 -7.06 -3.75
N LEU A 63 6.79 -7.33 -3.88
CA LEU A 63 6.03 -8.14 -2.94
C LEU A 63 5.23 -9.21 -3.69
N LYS A 64 5.13 -10.39 -3.07
CA LYS A 64 4.32 -11.52 -3.56
C LYS A 64 3.61 -12.16 -2.38
N HIS A 65 2.40 -12.61 -2.62
CA HIS A 65 1.61 -13.31 -1.63
C HIS A 65 0.67 -14.31 -2.32
N THR A 66 0.52 -15.48 -1.75
CA THR A 66 -0.44 -16.47 -2.21
C THR A 66 -1.61 -16.51 -1.24
N ALA A 67 -2.78 -16.11 -1.70
CA ALA A 67 -4.03 -16.23 -0.97
C ALA A 67 -4.78 -17.45 -1.46
N HIS A 68 -5.59 -18.04 -0.59
CA HIS A 68 -6.42 -19.19 -0.94
C HIS A 68 -7.89 -18.84 -0.67
N TYR A 69 -8.72 -19.10 -1.65
CA TYR A 69 -10.17 -18.95 -1.50
C TYR A 69 -10.85 -20.17 -2.12
N ARG A 70 -11.50 -20.97 -1.27
CA ARG A 70 -12.06 -22.27 -1.65
C ARG A 70 -10.98 -23.15 -2.30
N ASP A 71 -11.19 -23.57 -3.54
CA ASP A 71 -10.29 -24.39 -4.34
C ASP A 71 -9.40 -23.57 -5.30
N VAL A 72 -9.42 -22.23 -5.16
CA VAL A 72 -8.64 -21.32 -6.01
C VAL A 72 -7.45 -20.79 -5.24
N GLU A 73 -6.27 -20.86 -5.85
CA GLU A 73 -5.06 -20.23 -5.39
C GLU A 73 -4.87 -18.90 -6.14
N ILE A 74 -4.75 -17.80 -5.39
CA ILE A 74 -4.58 -16.46 -5.97
C ILE A 74 -3.16 -15.99 -5.69
N LEU A 75 -2.35 -15.94 -6.74
CA LEU A 75 -0.99 -15.40 -6.67
C LEU A 75 -1.05 -13.90 -6.91
N LEU A 76 -0.89 -13.14 -5.82
CA LEU A 76 -0.92 -11.69 -5.83
C LEU A 76 0.51 -11.15 -5.84
N GLU A 77 0.80 -10.21 -6.73
CA GLU A 77 2.12 -9.60 -6.81
C GLU A 77 2.03 -8.10 -7.11
N GLY A 78 3.07 -7.38 -6.72
CA GLY A 78 3.16 -5.95 -6.99
C GLY A 78 4.43 -5.35 -6.42
N ARG A 79 4.51 -4.05 -6.52
CA ARG A 79 5.69 -3.30 -6.08
C ARG A 79 5.24 -2.05 -5.36
N ALA A 80 5.53 -1.98 -4.06
CA ALA A 80 5.25 -0.80 -3.25
C ALA A 80 6.23 0.31 -3.62
N ASP A 81 5.75 1.53 -3.81
CA ASP A 81 6.61 2.68 -4.14
C ASP A 81 7.62 2.94 -3.03
N GLY A 82 7.21 2.83 -1.77
CA GLY A 82 8.12 2.99 -0.65
C GLY A 82 7.61 2.35 0.63
N ILE A 83 8.56 1.95 1.47
CA ILE A 83 8.30 1.46 2.82
C ILE A 83 9.20 2.22 3.78
N ILE A 84 8.58 2.86 4.79
CA ILE A 84 9.28 3.63 5.82
C ILE A 84 9.29 2.82 7.11
N THR A 85 10.46 2.60 7.69
CA THR A 85 10.56 2.08 9.06
C THR A 85 10.78 3.27 9.97
N PRO A 86 9.79 3.65 10.81
CA PRO A 86 9.93 4.86 11.63
C PRO A 86 11.02 4.70 12.69
N ASP A 87 11.89 5.68 12.75
CA ASP A 87 12.80 5.88 13.88
C ASP A 87 12.86 7.39 14.17
N GLU A 88 13.38 7.75 15.33
CA GLU A 88 13.40 9.15 15.78
C GLU A 88 14.16 10.10 14.84
N LYS A 89 15.06 9.56 14.03
CA LYS A 89 15.92 10.35 13.11
C LYS A 89 15.37 10.44 11.70
N SER A 90 14.50 9.49 11.32
CA SER A 90 14.05 9.36 9.93
C SER A 90 12.60 9.81 9.72
N VAL A 91 11.90 10.12 10.81
CA VAL A 91 10.46 10.45 10.75
C VAL A 91 10.29 11.95 10.48
N ARG A 92 9.50 12.28 9.48
CA ARG A 92 9.12 13.67 9.18
C ARG A 92 8.22 14.20 10.30
N GLU A 93 8.20 15.51 10.47
CA GLU A 93 7.40 16.18 11.50
C GLU A 93 5.92 15.75 11.46
N GLU A 94 5.34 15.67 10.26
CA GLU A 94 3.95 15.21 10.07
C GLU A 94 3.74 13.78 10.57
N GLN A 95 4.68 12.91 10.23
CA GLN A 95 4.68 11.51 10.66
C GLN A 95 4.91 11.40 12.16
N ALA A 96 5.83 12.21 12.71
CA ALA A 96 6.11 12.25 14.14
C ALA A 96 4.86 12.67 14.93
N ASN A 97 4.13 13.65 14.44
CA ASN A 97 2.87 14.10 15.08
C ASN A 97 1.81 13.00 15.06
N LEU A 98 1.67 12.31 13.94
CA LEU A 98 0.72 11.20 13.83
C LEU A 98 1.12 10.02 14.72
N LEU A 99 2.42 9.71 14.76
CA LEU A 99 2.98 8.67 15.63
C LEU A 99 2.73 9.01 17.11
N TYR A 100 2.90 10.29 17.47
CA TYR A 100 2.62 10.77 18.82
C TYR A 100 1.14 10.63 19.15
N GLN A 101 0.26 11.05 18.25
CA GLN A 101 -1.19 10.91 18.44
C GLN A 101 -1.59 9.43 18.59
N ALA A 102 -1.03 8.56 17.76
CA ALA A 102 -1.28 7.11 17.84
C ALA A 102 -0.83 6.53 19.18
N LYS A 103 0.30 6.99 19.72
CA LYS A 103 0.81 6.55 21.03
C LYS A 103 -0.03 7.04 22.20
N THR A 104 -0.68 8.20 22.06
CA THR A 104 -1.51 8.79 23.11
C THR A 104 -2.96 8.31 23.07
N ASP A 105 -3.38 7.72 21.98
CA ASP A 105 -4.71 7.10 21.87
C ASP A 105 -4.73 5.80 22.69
N GLU A 106 -5.58 5.72 23.68
CA GLU A 106 -5.72 4.56 24.56
C GLU A 106 -6.06 3.27 23.80
N ASN A 107 -6.65 3.41 22.61
CA ASN A 107 -6.98 2.28 21.74
C ASN A 107 -5.81 1.87 20.82
N VAL A 108 -4.75 2.70 20.72
CA VAL A 108 -3.60 2.47 19.82
C VAL A 108 -2.31 2.68 20.63
N SER A 109 -2.10 1.85 21.65
CA SER A 109 -0.88 1.91 22.46
C SER A 109 0.30 1.17 21.81
N ALA A 110 0.17 0.74 20.57
CA ALA A 110 1.17 -0.04 19.88
C ALA A 110 2.09 0.84 19.02
N GLU A 111 3.34 0.44 18.97
CA GLU A 111 4.36 1.05 18.13
C GLU A 111 4.05 0.82 16.65
N ILE A 112 4.16 1.87 15.83
CA ILE A 112 3.99 1.72 14.38
C ILE A 112 5.21 0.99 13.82
N SER A 113 4.98 -0.17 13.21
CA SER A 113 6.04 -1.05 12.71
C SER A 113 6.65 -0.56 11.40
N PHE A 114 5.80 -0.10 10.49
CA PHE A 114 6.22 0.45 9.20
C PHE A 114 5.08 1.27 8.59
N ILE A 115 5.43 2.05 7.57
CA ILE A 115 4.47 2.86 6.80
C ILE A 115 4.64 2.48 5.33
N ILE A 116 3.54 2.15 4.66
CA ILE A 116 3.51 2.00 3.20
C ILE A 116 3.29 3.40 2.61
N ASP A 117 4.14 3.79 1.67
CA ASP A 117 4.04 5.04 0.92
C ASP A 117 3.68 4.73 -0.53
N GLU A 118 2.49 5.13 -0.94
CA GLU A 118 2.00 4.97 -2.31
C GLU A 118 2.01 6.34 -2.98
N ILE A 119 2.78 6.49 -4.06
CA ILE A 119 2.98 7.77 -4.75
C ILE A 119 2.07 7.83 -5.97
N LYS A 120 1.33 8.92 -6.11
CA LYS A 120 0.44 9.15 -7.25
C LYS A 120 0.64 10.55 -7.82
N VAL A 121 0.89 10.61 -9.12
CA VAL A 121 0.98 11.88 -9.86
C VAL A 121 -0.42 12.18 -10.41
N ILE A 122 -1.02 13.28 -9.95
CA ILE A 122 -2.39 13.68 -10.32
C ILE A 122 -2.43 15.16 -10.67
N ARG A 123 -3.32 15.52 -11.61
CA ARG A 123 -3.47 16.90 -12.10
C ARG A 123 -4.47 17.73 -11.29
N GLN A 124 -4.94 17.24 -10.16
CA GLN A 124 -5.86 17.96 -9.29
C GLN A 124 -5.10 19.00 -8.44
N ASP A 125 -5.79 20.09 -8.13
CA ASP A 125 -5.30 21.13 -7.22
C ASP A 125 -5.08 20.52 -5.82
N MET A 126 -3.86 20.58 -5.33
CA MET A 126 -3.50 19.99 -4.02
C MET A 126 -4.27 20.62 -2.86
N GLU A 127 -4.58 21.91 -2.94
CA GLU A 127 -5.35 22.60 -1.90
C GLU A 127 -6.80 22.08 -1.78
N LYS A 128 -7.35 21.58 -2.89
CA LYS A 128 -8.74 21.09 -2.96
C LYS A 128 -8.88 19.60 -2.63
N LEU A 129 -7.75 18.90 -2.45
CA LEU A 129 -7.78 17.49 -2.07
C LEU A 129 -8.06 17.36 -0.57
N ASP A 130 -9.22 16.83 -0.22
CA ASP A 130 -9.64 16.64 1.17
C ASP A 130 -9.30 15.24 1.71
N SER A 131 -9.16 14.28 0.82
CA SER A 131 -8.92 12.88 1.20
C SER A 131 -8.24 12.11 0.07
N ALA A 132 -7.64 10.99 0.43
CA ALA A 132 -7.06 10.06 -0.54
C ALA A 132 -8.17 9.22 -1.20
N ALA A 133 -7.97 8.88 -2.47
CA ALA A 133 -8.90 8.02 -3.22
C ALA A 133 -8.88 6.59 -2.66
N GLN A 134 -10.06 5.98 -2.56
CA GLN A 134 -10.21 4.62 -2.00
C GLN A 134 -9.37 3.58 -2.74
N VAL A 135 -9.25 3.70 -4.07
CA VAL A 135 -8.46 2.77 -4.87
C VAL A 135 -6.96 2.84 -4.50
N HIS A 136 -6.46 4.02 -4.17
CA HIS A 136 -5.06 4.20 -3.77
C HIS A 136 -4.82 3.67 -2.35
N ILE A 137 -5.78 3.91 -1.45
CA ILE A 137 -5.75 3.37 -0.08
C ILE A 137 -5.76 1.84 -0.12
N ALA A 138 -6.67 1.24 -0.92
CA ALA A 138 -6.79 -0.21 -1.06
C ALA A 138 -5.49 -0.84 -1.60
N GLN A 139 -4.84 -0.19 -2.56
CA GLN A 139 -3.55 -0.62 -3.10
C GLN A 139 -2.49 -0.67 -1.99
N ALA A 140 -2.38 0.40 -1.21
CA ALA A 140 -1.43 0.48 -0.10
C ALA A 140 -1.75 -0.52 1.02
N LEU A 141 -3.04 -0.75 1.31
CA LEU A 141 -3.47 -1.76 2.30
C LEU A 141 -3.05 -3.18 1.87
N CYS A 142 -3.19 -3.51 0.59
CA CYS A 142 -2.72 -4.79 0.06
C CYS A 142 -1.21 -4.94 0.26
N TYR A 143 -0.42 -3.92 -0.06
CA TYR A 143 1.02 -3.94 0.14
C TYR A 143 1.38 -4.07 1.62
N ALA A 144 0.63 -3.40 2.51
CA ALA A 144 0.84 -3.48 3.95
C ALA A 144 0.62 -4.92 4.46
N TYR A 145 -0.46 -5.57 4.03
CA TYR A 145 -0.73 -6.96 4.37
C TYR A 145 0.39 -7.89 3.88
N MET A 146 0.75 -7.76 2.60
CA MET A 146 1.78 -8.61 1.97
C MET A 146 3.14 -8.45 2.67
N TYR A 147 3.52 -7.21 3.01
CA TYR A 147 4.79 -6.92 3.68
C TYR A 147 4.80 -7.45 5.12
N ALA A 148 3.71 -7.26 5.86
CA ALA A 148 3.57 -7.79 7.22
C ALA A 148 3.73 -9.32 7.23
N ARG A 149 3.07 -10.01 6.28
CA ARG A 149 3.19 -11.48 6.15
C ARG A 149 4.61 -11.91 5.80
N ALA A 150 5.29 -11.15 4.92
CA ALA A 150 6.69 -11.44 4.56
C ALA A 150 7.65 -11.28 5.75
N LEU A 151 7.41 -10.30 6.63
CA LEU A 151 8.18 -10.10 7.86
C LEU A 151 7.98 -11.28 8.82
N ASN A 152 6.75 -11.73 8.98
CA ASN A 152 6.42 -12.83 9.91
C ASN A 152 7.02 -14.17 9.45
N THR A 153 7.10 -14.41 8.14
CA THR A 153 7.75 -15.63 7.61
C THR A 153 9.27 -15.65 7.84
N LYS A 154 9.89 -14.47 7.92
CA LYS A 154 11.34 -14.36 8.18
C LYS A 154 11.68 -14.51 9.66
N ALA A 155 10.73 -14.18 10.55
CA ALA A 155 10.88 -14.38 12.00
C ALA A 155 10.33 -15.77 12.37
N ALA A 156 11.10 -16.82 12.08
CA ALA A 156 10.71 -18.21 12.32
C ALA A 156 10.29 -18.41 13.79
N GLY A 157 9.05 -18.79 14.00
CA GLY A 157 8.52 -19.11 15.34
C GLY A 157 7.26 -18.36 15.75
N VAL A 158 6.70 -17.51 14.88
CA VAL A 158 5.44 -16.82 15.19
C VAL A 158 4.28 -17.67 14.64
N THR A 159 3.56 -18.33 15.53
CA THR A 159 2.31 -19.03 15.21
C THR A 159 1.18 -18.01 15.07
N GLU A 160 0.14 -18.34 14.32
CA GLU A 160 -1.04 -17.48 14.11
C GLU A 160 -1.65 -16.96 15.42
N GLU A 161 -1.56 -17.73 16.51
CA GLU A 161 -2.02 -17.36 17.84
C GLU A 161 -1.26 -16.17 18.46
N ASN A 162 -0.01 -15.95 18.03
CA ASN A 162 0.80 -14.82 18.52
C ASN A 162 0.52 -13.52 17.76
N GLU A 163 -0.09 -13.59 16.58
CA GLU A 163 -0.44 -12.39 15.78
C GLU A 163 -1.55 -11.57 16.41
N GLU A 164 -2.49 -12.23 17.10
CA GLU A 164 -3.59 -11.53 17.79
C GLU A 164 -3.12 -10.77 19.04
N LYS A 165 -2.02 -11.20 19.63
CA LYS A 165 -1.50 -10.63 20.90
C LYS A 165 -0.63 -9.39 20.72
N LYS A 166 0.00 -9.22 19.54
CA LYS A 166 0.71 -7.98 19.20
C LYS A 166 -0.20 -7.09 18.38
N ARG A 167 -0.62 -5.98 18.98
CA ARG A 167 -1.34 -4.92 18.25
C ARG A 167 -0.37 -4.26 17.27
N LEU A 168 -0.10 -4.95 16.18
CA LEU A 168 0.74 -4.41 15.12
C LEU A 168 0.00 -3.26 14.44
N CYS A 169 0.56 -2.05 14.52
CA CYS A 169 0.02 -0.87 13.86
C CYS A 169 0.88 -0.54 12.65
N ILE A 170 0.22 -0.20 11.55
CA ILE A 170 0.85 0.07 10.25
C ILE A 170 0.30 1.38 9.70
N GLY A 171 1.19 2.25 9.26
CA GLY A 171 0.81 3.49 8.60
C GLY A 171 0.56 3.27 7.11
N ILE A 172 -0.50 3.90 6.60
CA ILE A 172 -0.81 3.94 5.17
C ILE A 172 -0.71 5.40 4.73
N GLN A 173 0.24 5.70 3.87
CA GLN A 173 0.49 7.05 3.37
C GLN A 173 0.27 7.08 1.87
N ILE A 174 -0.56 8.03 1.41
CA ILE A 174 -0.73 8.32 -0.01
C ILE A 174 -0.08 9.68 -0.27
N THR A 175 0.94 9.67 -1.11
CA THR A 175 1.71 10.87 -1.48
C THR A 175 1.28 11.30 -2.88
N TYR A 176 0.51 12.39 -2.96
CA TYR A 176 0.10 13.00 -4.22
C TYR A 176 1.12 14.05 -4.65
N CYS A 177 1.40 14.10 -5.94
CA CYS A 177 2.29 15.08 -6.55
C CYS A 177 1.67 15.64 -7.83
N HIS A 178 1.65 16.97 -7.98
CA HIS A 178 1.18 17.60 -9.21
C HIS A 178 2.29 17.55 -10.27
N PRO A 179 1.99 17.13 -11.52
CA PRO A 179 3.04 16.95 -12.53
C PRO A 179 3.69 18.25 -13.01
N GLU A 180 3.03 19.38 -12.89
CA GLU A 180 3.52 20.69 -13.36
C GLU A 180 4.11 21.53 -12.24
N THR A 181 3.39 21.69 -11.12
CA THR A 181 3.83 22.51 -9.98
C THR A 181 4.79 21.75 -9.06
N GLU A 182 4.76 20.44 -9.12
CA GLU A 182 5.50 19.53 -8.24
C GLU A 182 5.10 19.66 -6.76
N GLU A 183 3.96 20.29 -6.48
CA GLU A 183 3.38 20.35 -5.15
C GLU A 183 3.05 18.94 -4.66
N ILE A 184 3.31 18.70 -3.38
CA ILE A 184 3.10 17.41 -2.74
C ILE A 184 2.08 17.57 -1.61
N LYS A 185 1.13 16.64 -1.54
CA LYS A 185 0.20 16.51 -0.41
C LYS A 185 0.15 15.05 0.04
N ARG A 186 0.27 14.84 1.34
CA ARG A 186 0.28 13.49 1.92
C ARG A 186 -0.93 13.29 2.82
N PHE A 187 -1.52 12.10 2.73
CA PHE A 187 -2.57 11.62 3.63
C PHE A 187 -2.02 10.38 4.33
N LEU A 188 -1.96 10.43 5.64
CA LEU A 188 -1.40 9.34 6.45
C LEU A 188 -2.44 8.93 7.49
N LYS A 189 -2.73 7.62 7.55
CA LYS A 189 -3.63 7.03 8.54
C LYS A 189 -3.01 5.76 9.10
N VAL A 190 -3.21 5.51 10.39
CA VAL A 190 -2.72 4.31 11.08
C VAL A 190 -3.85 3.28 11.16
N TYR A 191 -3.51 2.04 10.84
CA TYR A 191 -4.41 0.89 10.90
C TYR A 191 -3.80 -0.18 11.79
N THR A 192 -4.64 -0.93 12.49
CA THR A 192 -4.20 -2.18 13.12
C THR A 192 -4.02 -3.25 12.05
N PHE A 193 -3.17 -4.24 12.30
CA PHE A 193 -3.02 -5.39 11.38
C PHE A 193 -4.37 -6.10 11.18
N LYS A 194 -5.19 -6.19 12.23
CA LYS A 194 -6.52 -6.79 12.14
C LYS A 194 -7.40 -6.08 11.10
N GLU A 195 -7.44 -4.74 11.14
CA GLU A 195 -8.19 -3.93 10.16
C GLU A 195 -7.68 -4.18 8.73
N ILE A 196 -6.35 -4.21 8.56
CA ILE A 196 -5.72 -4.43 7.25
C ILE A 196 -6.07 -5.84 6.72
N LYS A 197 -6.00 -6.85 7.59
CA LYS A 197 -6.33 -8.23 7.24
C LYS A 197 -7.81 -8.36 6.83
N GLU A 198 -8.72 -7.74 7.58
CA GLU A 198 -10.15 -7.76 7.26
C GLU A 198 -10.42 -7.14 5.89
N GLU A 199 -9.80 -6.00 5.57
CA GLU A 199 -9.94 -5.36 4.26
C GLU A 199 -9.33 -6.23 3.14
N PHE A 200 -8.15 -6.79 3.37
CA PHE A 200 -7.49 -7.68 2.41
C PHE A 200 -8.37 -8.91 2.10
N ASP A 201 -8.85 -9.56 3.14
CA ASP A 201 -9.73 -10.74 3.00
C ASP A 201 -11.01 -10.38 2.23
N HIS A 202 -11.56 -9.20 2.51
CA HIS A 202 -12.72 -8.66 1.77
C HIS A 202 -12.39 -8.50 0.27
N TYR A 203 -11.23 -7.94 -0.05
CA TYR A 203 -10.80 -7.77 -1.45
C TYR A 203 -10.62 -9.12 -2.15
N ILE A 204 -10.08 -10.08 -1.47
CA ILE A 204 -9.96 -11.45 -2.01
C ILE A 204 -11.34 -12.06 -2.24
N UNK A 205 -12.11 -11.77 -1.53
CA UNK A 205 -13.42 -12.27 -1.63
C UNK A 205 -14.22 -11.61 -2.69
N UNK A 206 -13.97 -10.51 -2.92
CA UNK A 206 -14.60 -9.76 -3.96
C UNK A 206 -14.08 -10.14 -5.34
N UNK A 207 -12.94 -10.62 -5.35
CA UNK A 207 -12.32 -11.05 -6.56
C UNK A 207 -12.81 -12.41 -6.96
N UNK A 208 -13.32 -13.10 -6.14
CA UNK A 208 -13.79 -14.42 -6.32
C UNK A 208 -15.25 -14.59 -6.37
N UNK A 209 -15.90 -13.54 -6.12
CA UNK A 209 -17.32 -13.50 -6.20
C UNK A 209 -17.77 -13.16 -7.48
#